data_da9b1a243c334870b63ce83c49e66115
#
_entry.id   da9b1a243c334870b63ce83c49e66115
#
_cell.length_a   1.000
_cell.length_b   1.000
_cell.length_c   1.000
_cell.angle_alpha   90.00
_cell.angle_beta   90.00
_cell.angle_gamma   90.00
#
_symmetry.space_group_name_H-M   'P 1'
#
loop_
_entity.id
_entity.type
_entity.pdbx_description
1 polymer ?
#
loop_
_entity_poly.entity_id
_entity_poly.type
_entity_poly.pdbx_seq_one_letter_code
_entity_poly.pdbx_strand_id
1 'polypeptide(L)'
;MVRHDVRGRSLVTAAILSAVLGCGAVPALADVSLYDGNGLKVDGAFTGGLSLFTSPGAQFGAGSYNLDKNAPPGLNNRVSGRTSWSELFLHPELKASYDTGSFGSVYGDVSAQLTATGGDGDASLYSTTYGHPVLLDVENLYAGWRSGKLFGSALDEDGLDLSGGRQGFRVADGFLISSGVSNGGQRGGWWNQSRSAFAQTGLAKVSKGPVRADVFYLQNDTSQDKMYNLDQAKTQVVGGNIEYFANADQAEGGPARNGATTYADRKWYVGLTYFNVINAKEDGQFGFGSNYGRSNPYVVTNTLTSNRDGMNVVSAHFGGNFLSAVPDLSVYGNYVYEHNDNGANKVNASAWYLEPGYQLSHVAWTPKLSYRYAHFSGDSDPNNTTKTAYDPFFYNAVTRGYGTWFMGEIVGNYIIANSNVNVHMLNFSVNPRDDLKVSVLGYLYNYDKKSQYDIGATQVTSDSLAREIDLVAEWAITENVSLAAAAAVAESGRGYRDYLEIQKGGLGQNNETWWLGETSIIVKF
;
A
#
# COMPACT_ATOMS: atom_id res chain seq x y z
N MET A 1 24.69 24.21 29.66
CA MET A 1 23.46 23.77 30.32
C MET A 1 22.32 24.66 29.78
N VAL A 2 21.72 24.25 28.67
CA VAL A 2 20.63 25.01 28.04
C VAL A 2 19.38 24.18 28.25
N ARG A 3 18.46 24.67 29.06
CA ARG A 3 17.11 24.08 29.21
C ARG A 3 16.32 24.39 27.96
N HIS A 4 16.09 23.41 27.12
CA HIS A 4 15.11 23.50 26.03
C HIS A 4 13.68 23.51 26.61
N ASP A 5 12.96 24.54 26.25
CA ASP A 5 11.59 24.81 26.68
C ASP A 5 10.61 23.78 26.04
N VAL A 6 10.12 22.85 26.84
CA VAL A 6 9.17 21.79 26.43
C VAL A 6 7.73 22.35 26.28
N ARG A 7 7.48 23.59 26.71
CA ARG A 7 6.13 24.18 26.79
C ARG A 7 5.56 24.67 25.44
N GLY A 8 6.42 24.97 24.47
CA GLY A 8 5.95 25.44 23.16
C GLY A 8 5.41 24.34 22.24
N ARG A 9 5.82 23.08 22.46
CA ARG A 9 5.49 21.97 21.56
C ARG A 9 4.11 21.35 21.83
N SER A 10 3.66 21.35 23.08
CA SER A 10 2.32 20.85 23.44
C SER A 10 1.19 21.78 23.00
N LEU A 11 1.45 23.05 22.80
CA LEU A 11 0.44 24.04 22.35
C LEU A 11 0.14 23.92 20.85
N VAL A 12 1.13 23.56 20.03
CA VAL A 12 0.91 23.35 18.57
C VAL A 12 0.10 22.08 18.33
N THR A 13 0.39 20.99 19.04
CA THR A 13 -0.38 19.75 18.95
C THR A 13 -1.82 19.93 19.45
N ALA A 14 -2.02 20.68 20.53
CA ALA A 14 -3.35 21.00 21.04
C ALA A 14 -4.14 21.95 20.13
N ALA A 15 -3.48 22.88 19.46
CA ALA A 15 -4.14 23.81 18.53
C ALA A 15 -4.58 23.11 17.23
N ILE A 16 -3.80 22.14 16.72
CA ILE A 16 -4.16 21.34 15.56
C ILE A 16 -5.32 20.39 15.91
N LEU A 17 -5.31 19.77 17.08
CA LEU A 17 -6.42 18.94 17.55
C LEU A 17 -7.71 19.76 17.72
N SER A 18 -7.60 21.01 18.19
CA SER A 18 -8.74 21.91 18.34
C SER A 18 -9.30 22.41 17.01
N ALA A 19 -8.47 22.54 15.97
CA ALA A 19 -8.92 22.93 14.64
C ALA A 19 -9.69 21.78 13.92
N VAL A 20 -9.30 20.53 14.14
CA VAL A 20 -9.99 19.36 13.59
C VAL A 20 -11.30 19.07 14.35
N LEU A 21 -11.34 19.33 15.66
CA LEU A 21 -12.53 19.11 16.51
C LEU A 21 -13.49 20.32 16.56
N GLY A 22 -13.05 21.51 16.10
CA GLY A 22 -13.82 22.75 16.14
C GLY A 22 -14.68 23.02 14.91
N CYS A 23 -14.62 22.20 13.87
CA CYS A 23 -15.60 22.27 12.78
C CYS A 23 -16.93 21.72 13.28
N GLY A 24 -17.82 22.63 13.71
CA GLY A 24 -19.20 22.31 14.06
C GLY A 24 -19.82 21.51 12.93
N ALA A 25 -20.75 20.62 13.29
CA ALA A 25 -21.47 19.73 12.38
C ALA A 25 -22.00 20.47 11.16
N VAL A 26 -21.22 20.51 10.10
CA VAL A 26 -21.69 20.86 8.76
C VAL A 26 -22.16 19.52 8.16
N PRO A 27 -23.37 19.46 7.58
CA PRO A 27 -23.83 18.24 6.93
C PRO A 27 -22.81 17.88 5.84
N ALA A 28 -22.40 16.64 5.88
CA ALA A 28 -21.36 16.10 5.06
C ALA A 28 -21.79 16.03 3.59
N LEU A 29 -21.11 16.75 2.75
CA LEU A 29 -21.15 16.58 1.30
C LEU A 29 -19.77 16.06 0.89
N ALA A 30 -19.75 14.89 0.24
CA ALA A 30 -18.51 14.22 -0.17
C ALA A 30 -17.65 15.09 -1.12
N ASP A 31 -18.25 15.87 -1.98
CA ASP A 31 -17.60 16.91 -2.78
C ASP A 31 -18.48 18.17 -2.69
N VAL A 32 -17.90 19.31 -2.37
CA VAL A 32 -18.62 20.58 -2.32
C VAL A 32 -18.64 21.17 -3.74
N SER A 33 -19.83 21.28 -4.32
CA SER A 33 -19.96 21.95 -5.61
C SER A 33 -19.65 23.44 -5.44
N LEU A 34 -18.56 23.88 -6.06
CA LEU A 34 -18.11 25.26 -6.06
C LEU A 34 -18.72 26.04 -7.22
N TYR A 35 -18.97 25.36 -8.33
CA TYR A 35 -19.60 25.92 -9.52
C TYR A 35 -20.27 24.82 -10.35
N ASP A 36 -21.48 25.07 -10.82
CA ASP A 36 -22.19 24.19 -11.76
C ASP A 36 -23.02 25.08 -12.71
N GLY A 37 -22.57 25.21 -13.96
CA GLY A 37 -23.25 26.04 -14.94
C GLY A 37 -22.52 26.08 -16.29
N ASN A 38 -23.29 26.29 -17.34
CA ASN A 38 -22.79 26.41 -18.72
C ASN A 38 -21.91 25.22 -19.18
N GLY A 39 -22.24 23.99 -18.70
CA GLY A 39 -21.46 22.79 -19.01
C GLY A 39 -20.20 22.63 -18.18
N LEU A 40 -19.77 23.63 -17.40
CA LEU A 40 -18.65 23.56 -16.47
C LEU A 40 -19.13 23.18 -15.08
N LYS A 41 -18.51 22.15 -14.49
CA LYS A 41 -18.68 21.77 -13.09
C LYS A 41 -17.34 21.83 -12.39
N VAL A 42 -17.31 22.44 -11.21
CA VAL A 42 -16.12 22.51 -10.36
C VAL A 42 -16.51 22.09 -8.95
N ASP A 43 -15.85 21.05 -8.45
CA ASP A 43 -16.08 20.51 -7.11
C ASP A 43 -14.78 20.64 -6.28
N GLY A 44 -14.94 20.99 -5.02
CA GLY A 44 -13.87 20.97 -4.02
C GLY A 44 -14.05 19.78 -3.09
N ALA A 45 -12.96 19.13 -2.71
CA ALA A 45 -12.95 18.05 -1.73
C ALA A 45 -11.81 18.25 -0.72
N PHE A 46 -11.97 17.69 0.44
CA PHE A 46 -10.96 17.69 1.47
C PHE A 46 -10.94 16.35 2.21
N THR A 47 -9.76 15.76 2.35
CA THR A 47 -9.56 14.60 3.22
C THR A 47 -8.45 14.92 4.22
N GLY A 48 -8.70 14.65 5.49
CA GLY A 48 -7.69 14.78 6.54
C GLY A 48 -7.67 13.54 7.41
N GLY A 49 -6.51 13.19 7.95
CA GLY A 49 -6.37 12.05 8.85
C GLY A 49 -5.31 12.27 9.91
N LEU A 50 -5.59 11.73 11.09
CA LEU A 50 -4.68 11.70 12.23
C LEU A 50 -4.60 10.26 12.73
N SER A 51 -3.38 9.75 12.89
CA SER A 51 -3.13 8.44 13.47
C SER A 51 -2.18 8.54 14.66
N LEU A 52 -2.44 7.72 15.67
CA LEU A 52 -1.62 7.59 16.87
C LEU A 52 -1.16 6.15 17.00
N PHE A 53 0.12 5.96 17.28
CA PHE A 53 0.76 4.66 17.37
C PHE A 53 1.55 4.51 18.67
N THR A 54 1.56 3.29 19.21
CA THR A 54 2.46 2.90 20.30
C THR A 54 2.94 1.47 20.09
N SER A 55 4.22 1.24 20.22
CA SER A 55 4.86 -0.03 19.86
C SER A 55 5.90 -0.46 20.89
N PRO A 56 5.48 -1.07 22.01
CA PRO A 56 6.39 -1.67 22.99
C PRO A 56 6.96 -2.99 22.46
N GLY A 57 8.23 -3.26 22.78
CA GLY A 57 8.95 -4.45 22.33
C GLY A 57 9.30 -4.43 20.84
N ALA A 58 9.39 -3.24 20.24
CA ALA A 58 9.66 -3.07 18.80
C ALA A 58 10.86 -3.92 18.35
N GLN A 59 10.73 -4.56 17.19
CA GLN A 59 11.70 -5.50 16.62
C GLN A 59 12.05 -6.65 17.61
N PHE A 60 11.03 -7.14 18.33
CA PHE A 60 11.16 -8.20 19.35
C PHE A 60 12.19 -7.87 20.44
N GLY A 61 12.28 -6.60 20.85
CA GLY A 61 13.19 -6.10 21.86
C GLY A 61 14.52 -5.56 21.33
N ALA A 62 14.85 -5.77 20.05
CA ALA A 62 16.01 -5.11 19.43
C ALA A 62 15.84 -3.58 19.41
N GLY A 63 14.58 -3.12 19.26
CA GLY A 63 14.22 -1.71 19.19
C GLY A 63 14.42 -1.09 17.84
N SER A 64 14.01 0.16 17.71
CA SER A 64 14.22 0.98 16.52
C SER A 64 15.47 1.82 16.64
N TYR A 65 16.12 2.06 15.51
CA TYR A 65 17.35 2.86 15.41
C TYR A 65 17.10 4.08 14.54
N ASN A 66 17.72 5.18 14.91
CA ASN A 66 17.76 6.37 14.07
C ASN A 66 18.68 6.14 12.88
N LEU A 67 18.20 6.45 11.68
CA LEU A 67 19.03 6.58 10.49
C LEU A 67 19.72 7.95 10.49
N ASP A 68 20.82 8.10 11.19
CA ASP A 68 21.67 9.27 11.07
C ASP A 68 22.63 9.09 9.88
N LYS A 69 22.48 9.91 8.84
CA LYS A 69 23.34 9.92 7.65
C LYS A 69 24.81 10.18 7.95
N ASN A 70 25.07 10.87 9.05
CA ASN A 70 26.40 11.30 9.43
C ASN A 70 27.05 10.36 10.46
N ALA A 71 26.27 9.40 10.97
CA ALA A 71 26.84 8.43 11.91
C ALA A 71 27.74 7.44 11.19
N PRO A 72 28.91 7.12 11.73
CA PRO A 72 29.72 6.02 11.23
C PRO A 72 28.94 4.70 11.24
N PRO A 73 29.26 3.77 10.32
CA PRO A 73 28.66 2.45 10.28
C PRO A 73 28.67 1.79 11.66
N GLY A 74 27.49 1.35 12.14
CA GLY A 74 27.34 0.67 13.41
C GLY A 74 27.12 1.56 14.64
N LEU A 75 27.09 2.89 14.48
CA LEU A 75 26.82 3.85 15.56
C LEU A 75 25.45 4.53 15.45
N ASN A 76 24.47 3.86 14.88
CA ASN A 76 23.10 4.34 14.93
C ASN A 76 22.60 4.34 16.36
N ASN A 77 22.17 5.49 16.85
CA ASN A 77 21.62 5.58 18.19
C ASN A 77 20.31 4.81 18.25
N ARG A 78 20.20 3.86 19.16
CA ARG A 78 18.94 3.22 19.50
C ARG A 78 17.97 4.28 19.95
N VAL A 79 16.84 4.39 19.26
CA VAL A 79 15.80 5.35 19.62
C VAL A 79 15.08 4.86 20.87
N SER A 80 14.61 3.63 20.85
CA SER A 80 13.88 3.03 21.98
C SER A 80 13.54 1.55 21.67
N GLY A 81 13.39 0.72 22.71
CA GLY A 81 12.65 -0.54 22.63
C GLY A 81 11.13 -0.36 22.68
N ARG A 82 10.68 0.89 22.92
CA ARG A 82 9.29 1.32 22.85
C ARG A 82 9.24 2.60 22.07
N THR A 83 8.51 2.61 20.97
CA THR A 83 8.28 3.80 20.15
C THR A 83 6.82 4.23 20.25
N SER A 84 6.59 5.56 20.21
CA SER A 84 5.26 6.14 20.10
C SER A 84 5.33 7.34 19.17
N TRP A 85 4.43 7.37 18.18
CA TRP A 85 4.41 8.45 17.20
C TRP A 85 2.99 8.77 16.76
N SER A 86 2.87 9.89 16.09
CA SER A 86 1.64 10.34 15.47
C SER A 86 1.89 10.74 14.03
N GLU A 87 0.92 10.53 13.18
CA GLU A 87 0.95 10.93 11.79
C GLU A 87 -0.28 11.76 11.45
N LEU A 88 -0.07 12.81 10.67
CA LEU A 88 -1.11 13.69 10.16
C LEU A 88 -0.99 13.78 8.65
N PHE A 89 -2.13 13.82 7.96
CA PHE A 89 -2.19 14.29 6.59
C PHE A 89 -3.38 15.21 6.36
N LEU A 90 -3.22 16.14 5.41
CA LEU A 90 -4.28 17.03 4.91
C LEU A 90 -4.21 17.01 3.38
N HIS A 91 -5.34 16.75 2.73
CA HIS A 91 -5.43 16.56 1.28
C HIS A 91 -6.60 17.38 0.71
N PRO A 92 -6.41 18.68 0.40
CA PRO A 92 -7.34 19.46 -0.39
C PRO A 92 -7.26 19.06 -1.88
N GLU A 93 -8.42 19.00 -2.53
CA GLU A 93 -8.58 18.57 -3.91
C GLU A 93 -9.56 19.49 -4.65
N LEU A 94 -9.28 19.79 -5.90
CA LEU A 94 -10.15 20.52 -6.81
C LEU A 94 -10.33 19.74 -8.11
N LYS A 95 -11.57 19.39 -8.42
CA LYS A 95 -11.97 18.67 -9.62
C LYS A 95 -12.73 19.60 -10.54
N ALA A 96 -12.46 19.55 -11.83
CA ALA A 96 -13.20 20.28 -12.83
C ALA A 96 -13.57 19.37 -14.00
N SER A 97 -14.78 19.56 -14.55
CA SER A 97 -15.20 18.91 -15.79
C SER A 97 -15.99 19.88 -16.65
N TYR A 98 -15.80 19.77 -17.96
CA TYR A 98 -16.52 20.56 -18.94
C TYR A 98 -17.19 19.66 -19.97
N ASP A 99 -18.50 19.72 -20.07
CA ASP A 99 -19.30 19.00 -21.07
C ASP A 99 -19.15 19.69 -22.43
N THR A 100 -18.62 18.96 -23.41
CA THR A 100 -18.44 19.41 -24.79
C THR A 100 -19.60 18.96 -25.70
N GLY A 101 -20.68 18.45 -25.12
CA GLY A 101 -21.87 17.96 -25.84
C GLY A 101 -21.60 16.63 -26.55
N SER A 102 -21.76 16.59 -27.86
CA SER A 102 -21.59 15.35 -28.64
C SER A 102 -20.16 14.74 -28.59
N PHE A 103 -19.17 15.51 -28.18
CA PHE A 103 -17.79 15.05 -28.06
C PHE A 103 -17.40 14.57 -26.65
N GLY A 104 -18.40 14.42 -25.76
CA GLY A 104 -18.18 13.97 -24.40
C GLY A 104 -17.71 15.08 -23.46
N SER A 105 -16.79 14.80 -22.55
CA SER A 105 -16.35 15.75 -21.55
C SER A 105 -14.83 15.77 -21.40
N VAL A 106 -14.27 16.95 -21.15
CA VAL A 106 -12.89 17.10 -20.66
C VAL A 106 -12.93 17.30 -19.15
N TYR A 107 -11.91 16.79 -18.44
CA TYR A 107 -11.86 16.88 -17.00
C TYR A 107 -10.43 17.02 -16.50
N GLY A 108 -10.26 17.44 -15.27
CA GLY A 108 -8.98 17.51 -14.61
C GLY A 108 -9.13 17.52 -13.10
N ASP A 109 -8.03 17.20 -12.44
CA ASP A 109 -7.94 17.14 -10.99
C ASP A 109 -6.58 17.72 -10.56
N VAL A 110 -6.61 18.58 -9.56
CA VAL A 110 -5.42 19.05 -8.87
C VAL A 110 -5.61 18.92 -7.38
N SER A 111 -4.64 18.29 -6.73
CA SER A 111 -4.63 18.19 -5.28
C SER A 111 -3.22 18.31 -4.71
N ALA A 112 -3.16 18.73 -3.47
CA ALA A 112 -1.93 18.80 -2.71
C ALA A 112 -2.07 17.97 -1.43
N GLN A 113 -0.96 17.51 -0.90
CA GLN A 113 -0.94 16.76 0.34
C GLN A 113 0.13 17.25 1.28
N LEU A 114 -0.30 17.67 2.47
CA LEU A 114 0.57 17.90 3.61
C LEU A 114 0.62 16.60 4.43
N THR A 115 1.83 16.12 4.73
CA THR A 115 2.04 15.01 5.65
C THR A 115 3.02 15.38 6.75
N ALA A 116 2.82 14.85 7.96
CA ALA A 116 3.69 15.10 9.10
C ALA A 116 3.76 13.87 10.01
N THR A 117 4.92 13.66 10.61
CA THR A 117 5.10 12.68 11.69
C THR A 117 5.69 13.37 12.92
N GLY A 118 5.18 13.04 14.11
CA GLY A 118 5.66 13.51 15.40
C GLY A 118 5.92 12.34 16.36
N GLY A 119 6.71 12.57 17.40
CA GLY A 119 7.06 11.56 18.41
C GLY A 119 8.40 10.89 18.15
N ASP A 120 8.55 9.62 18.57
CA ASP A 120 9.82 8.90 18.54
C ASP A 120 10.21 8.37 17.15
N GLY A 121 9.31 8.49 16.15
CA GLY A 121 9.40 7.80 14.87
C GLY A 121 8.80 6.40 14.90
N ASP A 122 8.66 5.78 13.72
CA ASP A 122 8.02 4.47 13.55
C ASP A 122 8.82 3.30 14.14
N ALA A 123 8.17 2.13 14.20
CA ALA A 123 8.70 0.91 14.78
C ALA A 123 9.59 0.08 13.82
N SER A 124 9.92 0.58 12.64
CA SER A 124 10.87 -0.08 11.73
C SER A 124 12.23 -0.24 12.40
N LEU A 125 12.99 -1.28 12.03
CA LEU A 125 14.33 -1.49 12.57
C LEU A 125 15.20 -0.22 12.41
N TYR A 126 15.09 0.42 11.26
CA TYR A 126 15.63 1.77 11.03
C TYR A 126 14.46 2.71 10.80
N SER A 127 14.10 3.48 11.83
CA SER A 127 12.96 4.39 11.79
C SER A 127 13.12 5.40 10.65
N THR A 128 12.19 5.35 9.73
CA THR A 128 12.19 6.21 8.54
C THR A 128 11.51 7.55 8.81
N THR A 129 10.69 7.64 9.85
CA THR A 129 9.94 8.83 10.23
C THR A 129 10.56 9.58 11.41
N TYR A 130 11.77 9.22 11.82
CA TYR A 130 12.52 9.92 12.85
C TYR A 130 12.84 11.38 12.43
N GLY A 131 12.82 12.29 13.39
CA GLY A 131 13.19 13.69 13.16
C GLY A 131 12.03 14.60 12.78
N HIS A 132 10.80 14.15 12.99
CA HIS A 132 9.57 14.94 12.76
C HIS A 132 9.43 15.46 11.32
N PRO A 133 9.47 14.59 10.32
CA PRO A 133 9.37 15.02 8.93
C PRO A 133 8.01 15.65 8.63
N VAL A 134 8.04 16.75 7.88
CA VAL A 134 6.86 17.43 7.34
C VAL A 134 7.10 17.72 5.87
N LEU A 135 6.13 17.40 5.03
CA LEU A 135 6.19 17.66 3.60
C LEU A 135 4.84 18.14 3.06
N LEU A 136 4.88 19.14 2.21
CA LEU A 136 3.78 19.53 1.33
C LEU A 136 4.19 19.19 -0.11
N ASP A 137 3.35 18.45 -0.82
CA ASP A 137 3.63 18.03 -2.20
C ASP A 137 2.33 17.95 -3.00
N VAL A 138 2.45 17.90 -4.34
CA VAL A 138 1.32 17.66 -5.24
C VAL A 138 0.97 16.17 -5.21
N GLU A 139 -0.30 15.82 -4.99
CA GLU A 139 -0.77 14.44 -5.08
C GLU A 139 -1.37 14.16 -6.46
N ASN A 140 -2.42 14.87 -6.86
CA ASN A 140 -2.98 14.75 -8.20
C ASN A 140 -2.66 15.99 -9.03
N LEU A 141 -2.34 15.78 -10.30
CA LEU A 141 -2.22 16.81 -11.32
C LEU A 141 -2.36 16.15 -12.69
N TYR A 142 -3.60 15.99 -13.14
CA TYR A 142 -3.87 15.33 -14.41
C TYR A 142 -5.06 15.92 -15.13
N ALA A 143 -5.14 15.63 -16.42
CA ALA A 143 -6.29 15.95 -17.25
C ALA A 143 -6.68 14.75 -18.11
N GLY A 144 -7.93 14.72 -18.53
CA GLY A 144 -8.46 13.66 -19.35
C GLY A 144 -9.66 14.09 -20.18
N TRP A 145 -10.08 13.14 -21.01
CA TRP A 145 -11.25 13.27 -21.86
C TRP A 145 -12.04 11.95 -21.84
N ARG A 146 -13.35 12.07 -21.73
CA ARG A 146 -14.32 10.97 -21.82
C ARG A 146 -15.18 11.13 -23.05
N SER A 147 -15.46 10.02 -23.67
CA SER A 147 -16.12 10.00 -24.98
C SER A 147 -17.59 10.35 -24.98
N GLY A 148 -18.27 10.42 -23.82
CA GLY A 148 -19.72 10.56 -23.78
C GLY A 148 -20.40 9.45 -24.60
N LYS A 149 -21.32 9.85 -25.46
CA LYS A 149 -22.04 8.96 -26.39
C LYS A 149 -21.43 8.89 -27.80
N LEU A 150 -20.20 9.37 -27.99
CA LEU A 150 -19.56 9.51 -29.31
C LEU A 150 -19.51 8.20 -30.09
N PHE A 151 -19.28 7.08 -29.42
CA PHE A 151 -19.16 5.76 -30.05
C PHE A 151 -20.49 4.99 -30.15
N GLY A 152 -21.61 5.61 -29.78
CA GLY A 152 -22.95 5.02 -29.89
C GLY A 152 -23.05 3.67 -29.16
N SER A 153 -23.46 2.62 -29.91
CA SER A 153 -23.60 1.27 -29.36
C SER A 153 -22.28 0.48 -29.33
N ALA A 154 -21.21 1.00 -29.90
CA ALA A 154 -19.92 0.29 -29.94
C ALA A 154 -19.25 0.23 -28.55
N LEU A 155 -19.37 1.29 -27.75
CA LEU A 155 -18.91 1.38 -26.38
C LEU A 155 -20.07 1.81 -25.46
N ASP A 156 -19.82 1.76 -24.15
CA ASP A 156 -20.73 2.35 -23.17
C ASP A 156 -20.64 3.89 -23.20
N GLU A 157 -21.59 4.58 -22.60
CA GLU A 157 -21.45 6.03 -22.37
C GLU A 157 -20.17 6.27 -21.56
N ASP A 158 -19.34 7.23 -21.98
CA ASP A 158 -17.97 7.41 -21.47
C ASP A 158 -17.09 6.15 -21.60
N GLY A 159 -17.43 5.25 -22.50
CA GLY A 159 -16.76 3.97 -22.67
C GLY A 159 -15.31 4.05 -23.16
N LEU A 160 -14.86 5.21 -23.64
CA LEU A 160 -13.43 5.53 -23.83
C LEU A 160 -13.07 6.71 -22.92
N ASP A 161 -12.09 6.50 -22.04
CA ASP A 161 -11.54 7.50 -21.13
C ASP A 161 -10.03 7.57 -21.34
N LEU A 162 -9.53 8.72 -21.78
CA LEU A 162 -8.12 8.99 -21.98
C LEU A 162 -7.65 10.01 -20.95
N SER A 163 -6.58 9.71 -20.21
CA SER A 163 -6.03 10.66 -19.24
C SER A 163 -4.52 10.58 -19.15
N GLY A 164 -3.91 11.66 -18.69
CA GLY A 164 -2.48 11.74 -18.50
C GLY A 164 -2.10 12.74 -17.42
N GLY A 165 -0.99 12.48 -16.76
CA GLY A 165 -0.46 13.30 -15.69
C GLY A 165 -0.20 12.50 -14.42
N ARG A 166 -0.14 13.20 -13.29
CA ARG A 166 0.05 12.60 -11.97
C ARG A 166 -1.30 12.15 -11.40
N GLN A 167 -1.55 10.85 -11.34
CA GLN A 167 -2.82 10.28 -10.86
C GLN A 167 -2.65 8.85 -10.36
N GLY A 168 -3.65 8.36 -9.59
CA GLY A 168 -3.75 6.97 -9.19
C GLY A 168 -4.16 6.04 -10.33
N PHE A 169 -3.68 4.80 -10.28
CA PHE A 169 -4.16 3.70 -11.13
C PHE A 169 -4.11 2.39 -10.37
N ARG A 170 -5.17 1.60 -10.48
CA ARG A 170 -5.30 0.32 -9.77
C ARG A 170 -5.85 -0.75 -10.68
N VAL A 171 -5.35 -1.97 -10.49
CA VAL A 171 -5.87 -3.19 -11.10
C VAL A 171 -6.32 -4.15 -10.01
N ALA A 172 -7.51 -4.69 -10.15
CA ALA A 172 -8.12 -5.63 -9.21
C ALA A 172 -8.05 -5.14 -7.75
N ASP A 173 -7.64 -5.99 -6.85
CA ASP A 173 -7.51 -5.69 -5.43
C ASP A 173 -6.17 -5.03 -5.05
N GLY A 174 -5.38 -4.65 -6.03
CA GLY A 174 -4.11 -3.95 -5.82
C GLY A 174 -2.94 -4.82 -5.41
N PHE A 175 -3.05 -6.14 -5.57
CA PHE A 175 -1.95 -7.06 -5.28
C PHE A 175 -0.68 -6.76 -6.08
N LEU A 176 -0.82 -6.35 -7.34
CA LEU A 176 0.30 -5.99 -8.22
C LEU A 176 0.39 -4.48 -8.48
N ILE A 177 -0.73 -3.83 -8.83
CA ILE A 177 -0.77 -2.42 -9.18
C ILE A 177 -1.86 -1.72 -8.37
N SER A 178 -1.47 -0.76 -7.53
CA SER A 178 -2.38 0.08 -6.75
C SER A 178 -1.78 1.43 -6.34
N SER A 179 -0.46 1.53 -6.16
CA SER A 179 0.18 2.76 -5.70
C SER A 179 1.50 2.98 -6.41
N GLY A 180 1.68 4.18 -6.90
CA GLY A 180 2.94 4.63 -7.51
C GLY A 180 3.88 5.31 -6.53
N VAL A 181 3.46 5.47 -5.27
CA VAL A 181 4.22 6.22 -4.27
C VAL A 181 4.90 5.28 -3.29
N SER A 182 6.15 5.53 -3.06
CA SER A 182 6.84 5.12 -1.86
C SER A 182 7.14 6.38 -1.03
N ASN A 183 6.40 6.61 0.04
CA ASN A 183 6.64 7.72 0.95
C ASN A 183 7.86 7.43 1.82
N GLY A 184 9.10 7.53 1.30
CA GLY A 184 10.29 7.37 2.13
C GLY A 184 10.25 8.28 3.34
N GLY A 185 10.68 7.75 4.46
CA GLY A 185 10.49 8.24 5.80
C GLY A 185 10.74 9.70 6.13
N GLN A 186 11.40 10.47 5.29
CA GLN A 186 11.53 11.92 5.51
C GLN A 186 10.28 12.70 5.12
N ARG A 187 9.27 12.05 4.53
CA ARG A 187 8.07 12.74 4.07
C ARG A 187 6.97 12.84 5.12
N GLY A 188 7.07 12.12 6.21
CA GLY A 188 6.02 12.03 7.22
C GLY A 188 4.81 11.23 6.72
N GLY A 189 3.87 10.93 7.63
CA GLY A 189 2.63 10.27 7.29
C GLY A 189 2.79 8.93 6.57
N TRP A 190 3.85 8.19 6.84
CA TRP A 190 4.20 6.95 6.12
C TRP A 190 3.15 5.87 6.26
N TRP A 191 2.66 5.65 7.47
CA TRP A 191 1.74 4.58 7.80
C TRP A 191 0.29 4.95 7.49
N ASN A 192 -0.05 6.23 7.46
CA ASN A 192 -1.34 6.71 6.97
C ASN A 192 -1.56 6.46 5.48
N GLN A 193 -0.48 6.28 4.71
CA GLN A 193 -0.46 5.98 3.27
C GLN A 193 -1.47 6.79 2.45
N SER A 194 -1.55 8.05 2.74
CA SER A 194 -2.49 8.96 2.13
C SER A 194 -2.16 9.31 0.67
N ARG A 195 -0.93 9.03 0.22
CA ARG A 195 -0.47 9.26 -1.16
C ARG A 195 -0.45 7.94 -1.95
N SER A 196 -0.91 7.97 -3.18
CA SER A 196 -0.97 6.80 -4.06
C SER A 196 -0.74 7.10 -5.53
N ALA A 197 -0.68 8.37 -5.93
CA ALA A 197 -0.55 8.75 -7.32
C ALA A 197 0.81 8.33 -7.91
N PHE A 198 0.79 7.83 -9.14
CA PHE A 198 1.99 7.68 -9.94
C PHE A 198 2.52 9.07 -10.35
N ALA A 199 3.83 9.24 -10.43
CA ALA A 199 4.45 10.50 -10.81
C ALA A 199 4.02 10.95 -12.22
N GLN A 200 3.89 9.99 -13.14
CA GLN A 200 3.38 10.21 -14.49
C GLN A 200 2.59 9.00 -14.94
N THR A 201 1.49 9.26 -15.61
CA THR A 201 0.67 8.24 -16.27
C THR A 201 0.25 8.67 -17.66
N GLY A 202 0.02 7.67 -18.51
CA GLY A 202 -0.77 7.79 -19.72
C GLY A 202 -1.77 6.62 -19.70
N LEU A 203 -3.07 6.90 -19.62
CA LEU A 203 -4.11 5.88 -19.48
C LEU A 203 -5.09 5.95 -20.62
N ALA A 204 -5.41 4.82 -21.22
CA ALA A 204 -6.56 4.64 -22.10
C ALA A 204 -7.41 3.50 -21.53
N LYS A 205 -8.61 3.82 -21.07
CA LYS A 205 -9.55 2.88 -20.48
C LYS A 205 -10.74 2.71 -21.42
N VAL A 206 -11.07 1.47 -21.72
CA VAL A 206 -12.20 1.10 -22.58
C VAL A 206 -13.17 0.25 -21.81
N SER A 207 -14.47 0.55 -21.89
CA SER A 207 -15.51 -0.27 -21.30
C SER A 207 -16.64 -0.58 -22.26
N LYS A 208 -17.11 -1.82 -22.22
CA LYS A 208 -18.29 -2.30 -22.97
C LYS A 208 -18.99 -3.40 -22.20
N GLY A 209 -20.18 -3.08 -21.66
CA GLY A 209 -20.93 -4.02 -20.84
C GLY A 209 -20.07 -4.57 -19.68
N PRO A 210 -19.91 -5.89 -19.58
CA PRO A 210 -19.13 -6.49 -18.50
C PRO A 210 -17.61 -6.42 -18.70
N VAL A 211 -17.12 -5.89 -19.81
CA VAL A 211 -15.68 -5.91 -20.15
C VAL A 211 -15.06 -4.54 -19.91
N ARG A 212 -13.93 -4.52 -19.23
CA ARG A 212 -13.01 -3.38 -19.16
C ARG A 212 -11.67 -3.79 -19.77
N ALA A 213 -11.06 -2.88 -20.52
CA ALA A 213 -9.69 -3.01 -20.97
C ALA A 213 -8.95 -1.69 -20.75
N ASP A 214 -7.72 -1.77 -20.27
CA ASP A 214 -6.85 -0.61 -20.04
C ASP A 214 -5.54 -0.79 -20.80
N VAL A 215 -5.03 0.28 -21.39
CA VAL A 215 -3.65 0.41 -21.81
C VAL A 215 -3.03 1.51 -20.96
N PHE A 216 -1.85 1.26 -20.40
CA PHE A 216 -1.26 2.19 -19.47
C PHE A 216 0.24 2.35 -19.66
N TYR A 217 0.70 3.56 -19.41
CA TYR A 217 2.06 3.92 -19.05
C TYR A 217 2.04 4.40 -17.61
N LEU A 218 2.92 3.88 -16.76
CA LEU A 218 3.04 4.27 -15.36
C LEU A 218 4.50 4.55 -15.02
N GLN A 219 4.74 5.63 -14.30
CA GLN A 219 6.01 5.92 -13.64
C GLN A 219 5.77 6.09 -12.15
N ASN A 220 6.48 5.33 -11.32
CA ASN A 220 6.38 5.49 -9.88
C ASN A 220 6.95 6.85 -9.41
N ASP A 221 6.51 7.29 -8.25
CA ASP A 221 7.05 8.45 -7.55
C ASP A 221 8.06 7.99 -6.48
N THR A 222 9.30 7.93 -6.88
CA THR A 222 10.41 7.66 -5.96
C THR A 222 11.22 8.93 -5.66
N SER A 223 10.67 10.11 -5.88
CA SER A 223 11.31 11.40 -5.55
C SER A 223 11.61 11.51 -4.05
N GLN A 224 11.92 10.37 -3.46
CA GLN A 224 12.32 10.22 -2.12
C GLN A 224 13.74 10.61 -2.02
N ASP A 225 13.75 11.66 -1.65
CA ASP A 225 14.61 12.08 -0.63
C ASP A 225 16.02 11.47 -0.65
N LYS A 226 16.80 12.34 -0.53
CA LYS A 226 18.20 12.38 -0.16
C LYS A 226 18.58 11.48 1.05
N MET A 227 17.62 10.73 1.65
CA MET A 227 17.90 9.96 2.85
C MET A 227 18.91 8.84 2.59
N TYR A 228 18.88 8.26 1.39
CA TYR A 228 19.79 7.19 1.00
C TYR A 228 20.67 7.52 -0.21
N ASN A 229 20.73 8.77 -0.63
CA ASN A 229 21.39 9.17 -1.90
C ASN A 229 20.79 8.43 -3.12
N LEU A 230 19.52 8.06 -3.04
CA LEU A 230 18.79 7.36 -4.09
C LEU A 230 18.01 8.37 -4.89
N ASP A 231 18.72 9.41 -5.34
CA ASP A 231 18.14 10.38 -6.23
C ASP A 231 17.56 9.65 -7.45
N GLN A 232 16.22 9.67 -7.53
CA GLN A 232 15.48 9.41 -8.75
C GLN A 232 15.47 7.97 -9.30
N ALA A 233 15.49 6.98 -8.42
CA ALA A 233 15.12 5.64 -8.86
C ALA A 233 13.71 5.67 -9.46
N LYS A 234 13.57 5.41 -10.74
CA LYS A 234 12.29 5.43 -11.47
C LYS A 234 12.06 4.10 -12.14
N THR A 235 10.95 3.47 -11.80
CA THR A 235 10.44 2.36 -12.58
C THR A 235 9.35 2.88 -13.51
N GLN A 236 9.55 2.69 -14.81
CA GLN A 236 8.60 3.04 -15.86
C GLN A 236 8.11 1.77 -16.54
N VAL A 237 6.79 1.62 -16.62
CA VAL A 237 6.17 0.44 -17.22
C VAL A 237 5.16 0.84 -18.28
N VAL A 238 5.04 -0.02 -19.31
CA VAL A 238 3.96 0.03 -20.30
C VAL A 238 3.25 -1.31 -20.29
N GLY A 239 1.93 -1.28 -20.29
CA GLY A 239 1.16 -2.52 -20.20
C GLY A 239 -0.29 -2.39 -20.57
N GLY A 240 -1.01 -3.47 -20.34
CA GLY A 240 -2.43 -3.56 -20.53
C GLY A 240 -3.07 -4.47 -19.51
N ASN A 241 -4.36 -4.26 -19.31
CA ASN A 241 -5.22 -5.04 -18.44
C ASN A 241 -6.53 -5.31 -19.17
N ILE A 242 -7.10 -6.49 -18.97
CA ILE A 242 -8.45 -6.83 -19.41
C ILE A 242 -9.17 -7.57 -18.31
N GLU A 243 -10.41 -7.16 -18.05
CA GLU A 243 -11.24 -7.72 -16.99
C GLU A 243 -12.65 -7.96 -17.49
N TYR A 244 -13.24 -9.02 -16.99
CA TYR A 244 -14.65 -9.33 -17.13
C TYR A 244 -15.32 -9.30 -15.76
N PHE A 245 -16.43 -8.57 -15.63
CA PHE A 245 -17.21 -8.45 -14.40
C PHE A 245 -18.57 -9.12 -14.58
N ALA A 246 -18.97 -9.98 -13.66
CA ALA A 246 -20.36 -10.41 -13.57
C ALA A 246 -21.23 -9.25 -13.05
N ASN A 247 -22.50 -9.23 -13.42
CA ASN A 247 -23.45 -8.13 -13.19
C ASN A 247 -23.08 -6.88 -14.01
N ALA A 248 -23.21 -7.03 -15.32
CA ALA A 248 -23.00 -5.94 -16.29
C ALA A 248 -23.84 -4.69 -16.00
N ASP A 249 -25.02 -4.85 -15.38
CA ASP A 249 -25.91 -3.75 -15.01
C ASP A 249 -25.28 -2.76 -14.00
N GLN A 250 -24.27 -3.22 -13.27
CA GLN A 250 -23.46 -2.38 -12.37
C GLN A 250 -22.22 -1.78 -13.05
N ALA A 251 -21.96 -2.20 -14.29
CA ALA A 251 -20.87 -1.63 -15.09
C ALA A 251 -21.15 -0.21 -15.58
N GLU A 252 -22.39 0.30 -15.45
CA GLU A 252 -22.69 1.71 -15.73
C GLU A 252 -21.92 2.68 -14.84
N GLY A 253 -21.48 2.24 -13.68
CA GLY A 253 -20.53 2.97 -12.87
C GLY A 253 -19.06 2.70 -13.24
N GLY A 254 -18.78 1.88 -14.22
CA GLY A 254 -17.46 1.36 -14.57
C GLY A 254 -16.63 0.89 -13.36
N PRO A 255 -15.65 0.05 -13.48
CA PRO A 255 -14.66 -0.12 -12.40
C PRO A 255 -14.09 1.26 -12.14
N ALA A 256 -14.17 1.72 -10.89
CA ALA A 256 -14.01 3.10 -10.48
C ALA A 256 -13.03 3.84 -11.38
N ARG A 257 -13.56 4.75 -12.14
CA ARG A 257 -12.79 5.60 -13.05
C ARG A 257 -11.72 6.38 -12.29
N ASN A 258 -11.88 6.50 -10.99
CA ASN A 258 -10.99 7.16 -10.04
C ASN A 258 -10.38 6.22 -8.98
N GLY A 259 -10.19 4.96 -9.32
CA GLY A 259 -9.28 4.08 -8.55
C GLY A 259 -9.79 3.48 -7.24
N ALA A 260 -10.97 3.78 -6.75
CA ALA A 260 -11.21 3.50 -5.35
C ALA A 260 -12.26 2.45 -4.96
N THR A 261 -13.25 2.02 -5.74
CA THR A 261 -14.38 1.42 -5.00
C THR A 261 -15.03 0.15 -5.51
N THR A 262 -14.68 -0.45 -6.61
CA THR A 262 -15.71 -1.22 -7.28
C THR A 262 -15.53 -2.72 -7.42
N TYR A 263 -14.41 -3.27 -7.03
CA TYR A 263 -14.27 -4.73 -7.03
C TYR A 263 -15.08 -5.41 -5.91
N ALA A 264 -15.37 -4.71 -4.81
CA ALA A 264 -16.18 -5.23 -3.72
C ALA A 264 -17.68 -5.35 -4.08
N ASP A 265 -18.16 -4.47 -4.97
CA ASP A 265 -19.56 -4.40 -5.35
C ASP A 265 -19.93 -5.36 -6.50
N ARG A 266 -18.94 -6.06 -7.07
CA ARG A 266 -19.16 -7.01 -8.15
C ARG A 266 -19.46 -8.39 -7.60
N LYS A 267 -20.36 -9.12 -8.29
CA LYS A 267 -20.63 -10.51 -7.93
C LYS A 267 -19.36 -11.34 -8.03
N TRP A 268 -18.67 -11.24 -9.16
CA TRP A 268 -17.34 -11.78 -9.37
C TRP A 268 -16.65 -11.11 -10.57
N TYR A 269 -15.35 -11.20 -10.63
CA TYR A 269 -14.52 -10.73 -11.75
C TYR A 269 -13.38 -11.70 -12.03
N VAL A 270 -12.91 -11.68 -13.27
CA VAL A 270 -11.65 -12.32 -13.70
C VAL A 270 -10.90 -11.37 -14.60
N GLY A 271 -9.58 -11.42 -14.57
CA GLY A 271 -8.77 -10.56 -15.42
C GLY A 271 -7.35 -11.03 -15.62
N LEU A 272 -6.72 -10.41 -16.61
CA LEU A 272 -5.32 -10.61 -16.98
C LEU A 272 -4.65 -9.25 -17.12
N THR A 273 -3.45 -9.13 -16.58
CA THR A 273 -2.60 -7.95 -16.71
C THR A 273 -1.23 -8.36 -17.24
N TYR A 274 -0.70 -7.56 -18.14
CA TYR A 274 0.68 -7.67 -18.61
C TYR A 274 1.33 -6.29 -18.61
N PHE A 275 2.57 -6.21 -18.19
CA PHE A 275 3.41 -5.04 -18.45
C PHE A 275 4.87 -5.42 -18.66
N ASN A 276 5.58 -4.52 -19.36
CA ASN A 276 7.01 -4.53 -19.49
C ASN A 276 7.61 -3.31 -18.78
N VAL A 277 8.70 -3.52 -18.07
CA VAL A 277 9.49 -2.44 -17.48
C VAL A 277 10.40 -1.87 -18.55
N ILE A 278 10.06 -0.69 -19.03
CA ILE A 278 10.79 -0.05 -20.13
C ILE A 278 12.00 0.76 -19.68
N ASN A 279 12.05 1.10 -18.39
CA ASN A 279 13.19 1.78 -17.78
C ASN A 279 13.17 1.60 -16.27
N ALA A 280 14.26 1.07 -15.74
CA ALA A 280 14.53 0.98 -14.31
C ALA A 280 16.03 0.99 -14.01
N LYS A 281 16.84 1.56 -14.91
CA LYS A 281 18.32 1.53 -14.83
C LYS A 281 18.85 2.24 -13.59
N GLU A 282 18.15 3.27 -13.16
CA GLU A 282 18.49 4.06 -11.97
C GLU A 282 17.75 3.58 -10.73
N ASP A 283 16.77 2.68 -10.89
CA ASP A 283 16.04 2.06 -9.80
C ASP A 283 16.90 0.95 -9.19
N GLY A 284 17.99 1.38 -8.59
CA GLY A 284 18.91 0.48 -7.95
C GLY A 284 18.25 -0.33 -6.84
N GLN A 285 17.42 -1.30 -7.17
CA GLN A 285 16.83 -2.27 -6.25
C GLN A 285 15.82 -1.70 -5.24
N PHE A 286 14.87 -0.89 -5.66
CA PHE A 286 13.65 -0.65 -4.89
C PHE A 286 12.56 -1.69 -5.17
N GLY A 287 12.88 -2.94 -5.02
CA GLY A 287 11.90 -3.92 -4.61
C GLY A 287 11.94 -3.97 -3.09
N PHE A 288 10.82 -3.92 -2.43
CA PHE A 288 10.78 -4.15 -0.99
C PHE A 288 11.47 -5.48 -0.62
N GLY A 289 11.50 -6.46 -1.51
CA GLY A 289 12.13 -7.76 -1.29
C GLY A 289 13.66 -7.79 -1.33
N SER A 290 14.27 -7.04 -2.22
CA SER A 290 15.73 -7.03 -2.35
C SER A 290 16.42 -6.00 -1.44
N ASN A 291 15.68 -5.04 -0.94
CA ASN A 291 16.22 -3.88 -0.24
C ASN A 291 16.04 -3.87 1.25
N TYR A 292 15.30 -4.79 1.82
CA TYR A 292 15.44 -5.01 3.25
C TYR A 292 16.86 -5.52 3.63
N GLY A 293 17.61 -6.07 2.68
CA GLY A 293 19.07 -6.15 2.79
C GLY A 293 19.78 -4.80 2.81
N ARG A 294 19.17 -3.72 2.27
CA ARG A 294 19.65 -2.34 2.40
C ARG A 294 19.20 -1.61 3.66
N SER A 295 18.55 -2.26 4.58
CA SER A 295 18.50 -1.75 5.94
C SER A 295 19.89 -1.64 6.58
N ASN A 296 20.94 -1.98 5.82
CA ASN A 296 22.28 -1.47 6.06
C ASN A 296 22.51 -0.27 5.12
N PRO A 297 22.34 0.99 5.57
CA PRO A 297 22.59 2.18 4.77
C PRO A 297 24.04 2.29 4.30
N TYR A 298 24.89 1.36 4.67
CA TYR A 298 26.32 1.34 4.43
C TYR A 298 26.77 0.37 3.34
N VAL A 299 25.87 -0.45 2.81
CA VAL A 299 26.17 -1.26 1.62
C VAL A 299 25.67 -0.51 0.39
N VAL A 300 26.25 0.65 0.15
CA VAL A 300 26.14 1.32 -1.16
C VAL A 300 27.09 0.60 -2.12
N THR A 301 26.60 -0.42 -2.78
CA THR A 301 27.29 -0.92 -3.97
C THR A 301 26.89 -0.01 -5.14
N ASN A 302 27.77 0.85 -5.55
CA ASN A 302 27.62 1.84 -6.62
C ASN A 302 27.43 1.26 -8.03
N THR A 303 27.07 -0.01 -8.19
CA THR A 303 27.08 -0.70 -9.50
C THR A 303 25.90 -1.62 -9.70
N LEU A 304 24.72 -1.29 -9.15
CA LEU A 304 23.56 -2.17 -9.30
C LEU A 304 22.77 -1.79 -10.54
N THR A 305 23.03 -2.51 -11.63
CA THR A 305 22.04 -2.63 -12.71
C THR A 305 20.75 -3.17 -12.11
N SER A 306 19.67 -2.46 -12.33
CA SER A 306 18.35 -2.90 -11.87
C SER A 306 17.99 -4.22 -12.54
N ASN A 307 17.55 -5.20 -11.74
CA ASN A 307 16.98 -6.44 -12.28
C ASN A 307 15.62 -6.19 -12.94
N ARG A 308 15.01 -5.04 -12.69
CA ARG A 308 13.72 -4.65 -13.27
C ARG A 308 13.81 -4.20 -14.73
N ASP A 309 14.92 -3.60 -15.17
CA ASP A 309 15.03 -3.05 -16.52
C ASP A 309 14.83 -4.17 -17.57
N GLY A 310 13.81 -4.03 -18.41
CA GLY A 310 13.41 -5.05 -19.39
C GLY A 310 12.53 -6.19 -18.88
N MET A 311 12.15 -6.18 -17.59
CA MET A 311 11.34 -7.24 -17.00
C MET A 311 9.94 -7.28 -17.60
N ASN A 312 9.46 -8.49 -17.84
CA ASN A 312 8.09 -8.79 -18.23
C ASN A 312 7.33 -9.35 -17.04
N VAL A 313 6.14 -8.83 -16.80
CA VAL A 313 5.28 -9.24 -15.69
C VAL A 313 3.90 -9.60 -16.21
N VAL A 314 3.43 -10.79 -15.86
CA VAL A 314 2.09 -11.29 -16.19
C VAL A 314 1.34 -11.57 -14.89
N SER A 315 0.07 -11.15 -14.82
CA SER A 315 -0.80 -11.44 -13.68
C SER A 315 -2.14 -11.96 -14.16
N ALA A 316 -2.64 -13.01 -13.49
CA ALA A 316 -4.01 -13.48 -13.60
C ALA A 316 -4.70 -13.30 -12.26
N HIS A 317 -5.87 -12.68 -12.24
CA HIS A 317 -6.57 -12.34 -11.02
C HIS A 317 -8.08 -12.61 -11.12
N PHE A 318 -8.68 -12.88 -9.97
CA PHE A 318 -10.11 -13.10 -9.88
C PHE A 318 -10.61 -12.84 -8.45
N GLY A 319 -11.91 -12.60 -8.32
CA GLY A 319 -12.50 -12.42 -7.00
C GLY A 319 -14.02 -12.37 -7.01
N GLY A 320 -14.62 -12.69 -5.87
CA GLY A 320 -16.04 -12.60 -5.62
C GLY A 320 -16.74 -13.93 -5.46
N ASN A 321 -18.06 -13.95 -5.67
CA ASN A 321 -18.89 -15.14 -5.57
C ASN A 321 -19.16 -15.74 -6.94
N PHE A 322 -18.55 -16.89 -7.23
CA PHE A 322 -18.70 -17.63 -8.49
C PHE A 322 -19.86 -18.65 -8.48
N LEU A 323 -20.41 -18.94 -7.29
CA LEU A 323 -21.42 -19.98 -7.11
C LEU A 323 -22.75 -19.34 -6.66
N SER A 324 -23.66 -19.09 -7.58
CA SER A 324 -24.98 -18.51 -7.27
C SER A 324 -25.78 -19.33 -6.26
N ALA A 325 -25.57 -20.65 -6.24
CA ALA A 325 -26.22 -21.55 -5.27
C ALA A 325 -25.70 -21.39 -3.83
N VAL A 326 -24.56 -20.75 -3.64
CA VAL A 326 -23.92 -20.51 -2.33
C VAL A 326 -23.55 -19.01 -2.23
N PRO A 327 -24.54 -18.13 -2.01
CA PRO A 327 -24.35 -16.68 -2.09
C PRO A 327 -23.33 -16.13 -1.08
N ASP A 328 -23.16 -16.80 0.03
CA ASP A 328 -22.27 -16.40 1.12
C ASP A 328 -20.79 -16.81 0.90
N LEU A 329 -20.51 -17.60 -0.13
CA LEU A 329 -19.14 -18.00 -0.47
C LEU A 329 -18.46 -16.93 -1.33
N SER A 330 -17.26 -16.53 -0.96
CA SER A 330 -16.39 -15.70 -1.78
C SER A 330 -15.01 -16.36 -1.95
N VAL A 331 -14.40 -16.18 -3.11
CA VAL A 331 -13.03 -16.65 -3.36
C VAL A 331 -12.28 -15.55 -4.09
N TYR A 332 -11.10 -15.18 -3.59
CA TYR A 332 -10.20 -14.23 -4.25
C TYR A 332 -8.86 -14.88 -4.52
N GLY A 333 -8.21 -14.48 -5.59
CA GLY A 333 -6.89 -14.96 -5.94
C GLY A 333 -6.20 -14.11 -6.98
N ASN A 334 -4.89 -14.14 -6.92
CA ASN A 334 -4.01 -13.53 -7.91
C ASN A 334 -2.77 -14.41 -8.06
N TYR A 335 -2.25 -14.51 -9.28
CA TYR A 335 -0.96 -15.12 -9.60
C TYR A 335 -0.17 -14.13 -10.44
N VAL A 336 1.08 -13.87 -10.05
CA VAL A 336 2.03 -13.01 -10.75
C VAL A 336 3.26 -13.79 -11.10
N TYR A 337 3.73 -13.64 -12.32
CA TYR A 337 4.99 -14.18 -12.81
C TYR A 337 5.87 -13.08 -13.37
N GLU A 338 7.11 -13.04 -12.93
CA GLU A 338 8.15 -12.10 -13.32
C GLU A 338 9.24 -12.81 -14.09
N HIS A 339 9.59 -12.26 -15.24
CA HIS A 339 10.63 -12.82 -16.10
C HIS A 339 11.49 -11.73 -16.72
N ASN A 340 12.81 -11.90 -16.63
CA ASN A 340 13.78 -11.01 -17.27
C ASN A 340 15.05 -11.77 -17.66
N ASP A 341 15.39 -11.74 -18.94
CA ASP A 341 16.64 -12.30 -19.47
C ASP A 341 17.66 -11.22 -19.89
N ASN A 342 17.28 -9.94 -19.80
CA ASN A 342 18.03 -8.81 -20.38
C ASN A 342 18.86 -8.03 -19.35
N GLY A 343 18.68 -8.27 -18.07
CA GLY A 343 19.38 -7.58 -16.99
C GLY A 343 20.77 -8.16 -16.72
N ALA A 344 21.45 -7.59 -15.73
CA ALA A 344 22.71 -8.15 -15.21
C ALA A 344 22.49 -9.54 -14.61
N ASN A 345 21.29 -9.79 -14.10
CA ASN A 345 20.82 -11.09 -13.65
C ASN A 345 19.52 -11.44 -14.36
N LYS A 346 19.35 -12.71 -14.63
CA LYS A 346 18.04 -13.23 -15.05
C LYS A 346 17.07 -13.19 -13.89
N VAL A 347 15.80 -12.98 -14.17
CA VAL A 347 14.72 -13.06 -13.17
C VAL A 347 13.74 -14.15 -13.55
N ASN A 348 13.36 -14.96 -12.58
CA ASN A 348 12.33 -15.98 -12.72
C ASN A 348 11.64 -16.14 -11.37
N ALA A 349 10.66 -15.29 -11.10
CA ALA A 349 10.03 -15.17 -9.80
C ALA A 349 8.51 -15.20 -9.90
N SER A 350 7.85 -15.52 -8.80
CA SER A 350 6.40 -15.56 -8.77
C SER A 350 5.85 -15.21 -7.40
N ALA A 351 4.62 -14.68 -7.40
CA ALA A 351 3.83 -14.54 -6.20
C ALA A 351 2.38 -14.90 -6.48
N TRP A 352 1.68 -15.42 -5.48
CA TRP A 352 0.26 -15.71 -5.59
C TRP A 352 -0.43 -15.78 -4.24
N TYR A 353 -1.72 -15.59 -4.25
CA TYR A 353 -2.56 -15.89 -3.09
C TYR A 353 -3.88 -16.55 -3.51
N LEU A 354 -4.46 -17.25 -2.56
CA LEU A 354 -5.83 -17.76 -2.63
C LEU A 354 -6.53 -17.50 -1.29
N GLU A 355 -7.74 -16.94 -1.37
CA GLU A 355 -8.52 -16.56 -0.17
C GLU A 355 -9.98 -16.95 -0.34
N PRO A 356 -10.39 -18.19 0.06
CA PRO A 356 -11.79 -18.50 0.28
C PRO A 356 -12.30 -17.83 1.56
N GLY A 357 -13.57 -17.40 1.52
CA GLY A 357 -14.28 -16.83 2.65
C GLY A 357 -15.75 -17.20 2.64
N TYR A 358 -16.33 -17.38 3.82
CA TYR A 358 -17.74 -17.69 3.99
C TYR A 358 -18.37 -16.75 5.01
N GLN A 359 -19.47 -16.10 4.62
CA GLN A 359 -20.23 -15.21 5.48
C GLN A 359 -21.53 -15.87 5.91
N LEU A 360 -21.85 -15.82 7.18
CA LEU A 360 -23.11 -16.29 7.71
C LEU A 360 -24.14 -15.15 7.69
N SER A 361 -24.66 -14.80 6.50
CA SER A 361 -25.52 -13.63 6.29
C SER A 361 -26.84 -13.69 7.06
N HIS A 362 -27.31 -14.89 7.45
CA HIS A 362 -28.55 -15.10 8.22
C HIS A 362 -28.33 -15.12 9.73
N VAL A 363 -27.12 -14.98 10.21
CA VAL A 363 -26.76 -14.97 11.62
C VAL A 363 -26.57 -13.52 12.08
N ALA A 364 -26.99 -13.21 13.32
CA ALA A 364 -26.75 -11.89 13.91
C ALA A 364 -25.27 -11.51 13.79
N TRP A 365 -25.02 -10.23 13.51
CA TRP A 365 -23.68 -9.66 13.24
C TRP A 365 -22.99 -10.17 11.99
N THR A 366 -23.67 -10.95 11.15
CA THR A 366 -23.17 -11.47 9.86
C THR A 366 -21.71 -11.96 9.91
N PRO A 367 -21.40 -12.97 10.79
CA PRO A 367 -20.04 -13.44 10.96
C PRO A 367 -19.45 -13.92 9.64
N LYS A 368 -18.19 -13.59 9.40
CA LYS A 368 -17.44 -14.05 8.23
C LYS A 368 -16.14 -14.69 8.68
N LEU A 369 -15.85 -15.86 8.11
CA LEU A 369 -14.56 -16.54 8.24
C LEU A 369 -13.89 -16.58 6.88
N SER A 370 -12.64 -16.14 6.80
CA SER A 370 -11.82 -16.33 5.62
C SER A 370 -10.43 -16.85 5.98
N TYR A 371 -9.88 -17.63 5.06
CA TYR A 371 -8.50 -18.11 5.15
C TYR A 371 -7.76 -17.67 3.90
N ARG A 372 -6.55 -17.12 4.05
CA ARG A 372 -5.67 -16.79 2.94
C ARG A 372 -4.33 -17.48 3.10
N TYR A 373 -3.89 -18.11 2.03
CA TYR A 373 -2.49 -18.44 1.84
C TYR A 373 -1.90 -17.54 0.78
N ALA A 374 -0.80 -16.90 1.09
CA ALA A 374 -0.03 -16.08 0.16
C ALA A 374 1.41 -16.59 0.09
N HIS A 375 1.92 -16.68 -1.13
CA HIS A 375 3.27 -17.13 -1.43
C HIS A 375 3.98 -16.05 -2.23
N PHE A 376 5.17 -15.70 -1.80
CA PHE A 376 6.10 -14.81 -2.50
C PHE A 376 7.44 -15.53 -2.60
N SER A 377 7.86 -15.87 -3.81
CA SER A 377 9.08 -16.66 -4.00
C SER A 377 10.32 -15.99 -3.43
N GLY A 378 11.24 -16.81 -2.92
CA GLY A 378 12.55 -16.42 -2.44
C GLY A 378 13.67 -16.91 -3.37
N ASP A 379 14.89 -16.47 -3.11
CA ASP A 379 16.10 -16.89 -3.83
C ASP A 379 16.89 -17.90 -3.00
N SER A 380 17.01 -19.12 -3.49
CA SER A 380 17.74 -20.19 -2.79
C SER A 380 19.26 -20.06 -2.89
N ASP A 381 19.76 -19.32 -3.88
CA ASP A 381 21.17 -19.06 -4.11
C ASP A 381 21.41 -17.62 -4.59
N PRO A 382 21.47 -16.66 -3.66
CA PRO A 382 21.63 -15.25 -4.00
C PRO A 382 22.96 -14.93 -4.72
N ASN A 383 23.89 -15.88 -4.83
CA ASN A 383 25.17 -15.69 -5.52
C ASN A 383 25.10 -16.09 -7.00
N ASN A 384 24.08 -16.81 -7.44
CA ASN A 384 23.92 -17.18 -8.83
C ASN A 384 23.39 -16.01 -9.68
N THR A 385 23.39 -16.19 -11.01
CA THR A 385 22.94 -15.16 -11.97
C THR A 385 21.43 -15.18 -12.23
N THR A 386 20.69 -16.13 -11.67
CA THR A 386 19.23 -16.20 -11.81
C THR A 386 18.58 -15.85 -10.47
N LYS A 387 17.90 -14.73 -10.40
CA LYS A 387 17.18 -14.27 -9.21
C LYS A 387 15.77 -14.82 -9.22
N THR A 388 15.40 -15.50 -8.14
CA THR A 388 14.08 -16.13 -7.99
C THR A 388 13.23 -15.49 -6.88
N ALA A 389 13.75 -14.50 -6.16
CA ALA A 389 12.98 -13.72 -5.20
C ALA A 389 12.01 -12.78 -5.93
N TYR A 390 10.74 -12.86 -5.58
CA TYR A 390 9.69 -11.97 -6.10
C TYR A 390 9.99 -10.51 -5.75
N ASP A 391 9.80 -9.64 -6.70
CA ASP A 391 9.99 -8.19 -6.57
C ASP A 391 8.62 -7.48 -6.60
N PRO A 392 8.03 -7.11 -5.46
CA PRO A 392 6.74 -6.44 -5.42
C PRO A 392 6.85 -5.05 -6.02
N PHE A 393 5.99 -4.75 -7.02
CA PHE A 393 6.02 -3.49 -7.77
C PHE A 393 5.25 -2.36 -7.08
N PHE A 394 3.93 -2.34 -7.31
CA PHE A 394 3.08 -1.19 -7.03
C PHE A 394 1.89 -1.57 -6.14
N TYR A 395 2.05 -2.57 -5.29
CA TYR A 395 0.98 -3.02 -4.40
C TYR A 395 0.61 -1.96 -3.35
N ASN A 396 -0.59 -2.04 -2.81
CA ASN A 396 -1.00 -1.23 -1.68
C ASN A 396 -1.68 -2.10 -0.61
N ALA A 397 -1.56 -1.65 0.63
CA ALA A 397 -1.97 -2.36 1.81
C ALA A 397 -3.47 -2.62 1.91
N VAL A 398 -4.30 -1.65 1.56
CA VAL A 398 -5.72 -1.63 1.94
C VAL A 398 -6.60 -1.59 0.70
N THR A 399 -7.11 -2.73 0.28
CA THR A 399 -8.00 -2.80 -0.89
C THR A 399 -9.32 -3.49 -0.62
N ARG A 400 -9.37 -4.52 0.20
CA ARG A 400 -10.57 -5.27 0.59
C ARG A 400 -10.83 -5.27 2.08
N GLY A 401 -10.00 -4.65 2.86
CA GLY A 401 -10.06 -4.57 4.31
C GLY A 401 -8.76 -4.04 4.88
N TYR A 402 -8.80 -3.66 6.13
CA TYR A 402 -7.68 -3.10 6.85
C TYR A 402 -6.47 -4.06 6.82
N GLY A 403 -5.30 -3.51 6.55
CA GLY A 403 -4.04 -4.26 6.57
C GLY A 403 -3.90 -5.39 5.52
N THR A 404 -4.74 -5.45 4.49
CA THR A 404 -4.84 -6.63 3.61
C THR A 404 -3.51 -7.08 3.01
N TRP A 405 -2.70 -6.17 2.49
CA TRP A 405 -1.45 -6.52 1.80
C TRP A 405 -0.19 -6.23 2.60
N PHE A 406 -0.28 -5.57 3.72
CA PHE A 406 0.80 -5.59 4.70
C PHE A 406 0.84 -6.90 5.48
N MET A 407 -0.28 -7.65 5.48
CA MET A 407 -0.36 -8.97 6.07
C MET A 407 0.04 -8.98 7.55
N GLY A 408 -0.62 -8.17 8.34
CA GLY A 408 -0.40 -8.02 9.78
C GLY A 408 0.13 -6.64 10.14
N GLU A 409 -0.31 -6.15 11.27
CA GLU A 409 -0.01 -4.80 11.74
C GLU A 409 1.42 -4.65 12.24
N ILE A 410 2.07 -5.75 12.61
CA ILE A 410 3.46 -5.77 13.06
C ILE A 410 4.37 -6.36 11.98
N VAL A 411 4.23 -7.64 11.70
CA VAL A 411 5.19 -8.35 10.83
C VAL A 411 5.04 -7.90 9.39
N GLY A 412 3.79 -7.72 8.94
CA GLY A 412 3.47 -7.23 7.61
C GLY A 412 3.99 -5.82 7.35
N ASN A 413 3.82 -4.92 8.32
CA ASN A 413 4.20 -3.51 8.17
C ASN A 413 5.71 -3.28 8.34
N TYR A 414 6.36 -3.98 9.27
CA TYR A 414 7.71 -3.60 9.71
C TYR A 414 8.80 -4.60 9.38
N ILE A 415 8.46 -5.82 8.94
CA ILE A 415 9.44 -6.89 8.71
C ILE A 415 9.42 -7.41 7.28
N ILE A 416 8.26 -7.89 6.80
CA ILE A 416 8.17 -8.48 5.47
C ILE A 416 7.87 -7.40 4.42
N ALA A 417 8.27 -7.70 3.20
CA ALA A 417 8.08 -6.81 2.08
C ALA A 417 7.45 -7.53 0.89
N ASN A 418 6.59 -8.52 1.18
CA ASN A 418 5.94 -9.33 0.16
C ASN A 418 6.94 -10.00 -0.79
N SER A 419 8.05 -10.50 -0.24
CA SER A 419 9.09 -11.26 -0.96
C SER A 419 9.70 -12.29 -0.03
N ASN A 420 10.06 -13.45 -0.55
CA ASN A 420 10.66 -14.55 0.19
C ASN A 420 9.87 -14.96 1.44
N VAL A 421 8.55 -15.00 1.33
CA VAL A 421 7.69 -15.33 2.47
C VAL A 421 6.46 -16.12 2.05
N ASN A 422 6.06 -17.04 2.91
CA ASN A 422 4.78 -17.74 2.88
C ASN A 422 3.96 -17.26 4.08
N VAL A 423 2.71 -16.84 3.85
CA VAL A 423 1.84 -16.30 4.88
C VAL A 423 0.53 -17.04 4.92
N HIS A 424 0.19 -17.59 6.08
CA HIS A 424 -1.15 -18.10 6.39
C HIS A 424 -1.89 -17.04 7.20
N MET A 425 -3.08 -16.67 6.79
CA MET A 425 -3.97 -15.76 7.51
C MET A 425 -5.31 -16.42 7.75
N LEU A 426 -5.77 -16.41 8.98
CA LEU A 426 -7.15 -16.71 9.35
C LEU A 426 -7.80 -15.40 9.83
N ASN A 427 -8.90 -15.00 9.19
CA ASN A 427 -9.64 -13.80 9.55
C ASN A 427 -11.06 -14.16 9.94
N PHE A 428 -11.44 -13.82 11.15
CA PHE A 428 -12.82 -13.86 11.63
C PHE A 428 -13.31 -12.44 11.86
N SER A 429 -14.41 -12.05 11.22
CA SER A 429 -14.98 -10.73 11.37
C SER A 429 -16.48 -10.77 11.64
N VAL A 430 -16.98 -9.78 12.35
CA VAL A 430 -18.39 -9.56 12.65
C VAL A 430 -18.76 -8.10 12.44
N ASN A 431 -20.03 -7.84 12.14
CA ASN A 431 -20.58 -6.49 12.07
C ASN A 431 -21.63 -6.33 13.20
N PRO A 432 -21.23 -5.93 14.42
CA PRO A 432 -22.17 -5.74 15.54
C PRO A 432 -23.21 -4.66 15.26
N ARG A 433 -22.88 -3.73 14.35
CA ARG A 433 -23.72 -2.67 13.81
C ARG A 433 -23.38 -2.51 12.33
N ASP A 434 -24.27 -1.90 11.55
CA ASP A 434 -24.08 -1.68 10.11
C ASP A 434 -22.87 -0.76 9.80
N ASP A 435 -22.54 0.11 10.75
CA ASP A 435 -21.43 1.07 10.66
C ASP A 435 -20.16 0.61 11.40
N LEU A 436 -20.16 -0.57 12.03
CA LEU A 436 -19.03 -1.07 12.83
C LEU A 436 -18.69 -2.51 12.43
N LYS A 437 -17.45 -2.71 11.99
CA LYS A 437 -16.86 -4.02 11.76
C LYS A 437 -15.75 -4.28 12.77
N VAL A 438 -15.72 -5.49 13.32
CA VAL A 438 -14.65 -5.97 14.21
C VAL A 438 -14.07 -7.25 13.63
N SER A 439 -12.75 -7.32 13.55
CA SER A 439 -12.02 -8.44 12.97
C SER A 439 -10.94 -8.94 13.93
N VAL A 440 -10.77 -10.26 13.99
CA VAL A 440 -9.62 -10.91 14.61
C VAL A 440 -8.86 -11.65 13.52
N LEU A 441 -7.59 -11.31 13.34
CA LEU A 441 -6.74 -11.91 12.33
C LEU A 441 -5.59 -12.64 13.02
N GLY A 442 -5.33 -13.86 12.58
CA GLY A 442 -4.18 -14.65 13.04
C GLY A 442 -3.26 -14.95 11.86
N TYR A 443 -1.96 -14.77 12.05
CA TYR A 443 -0.97 -14.97 10.99
C TYR A 443 0.14 -15.93 11.43
N LEU A 444 0.61 -16.74 10.46
CA LEU A 444 1.83 -17.52 10.54
C LEU A 444 2.71 -17.18 9.34
N TYR A 445 3.95 -16.81 9.60
CA TYR A 445 4.91 -16.42 8.56
C TYR A 445 6.10 -17.37 8.54
N ASN A 446 6.45 -17.81 7.33
CA ASN A 446 7.63 -18.62 7.10
C ASN A 446 8.42 -18.07 5.92
N TYR A 447 9.74 -18.11 5.97
CA TYR A 447 10.57 -17.87 4.78
C TYR A 447 10.25 -18.92 3.70
N ASP A 448 10.21 -18.49 2.45
CA ASP A 448 10.17 -19.43 1.32
C ASP A 448 11.54 -20.10 1.14
N LYS A 449 12.60 -19.31 1.14
CA LYS A 449 13.99 -19.75 1.05
C LYS A 449 14.83 -19.11 2.16
N LYS A 450 14.98 -19.80 3.29
CA LYS A 450 15.79 -19.30 4.41
C LYS A 450 17.24 -19.04 4.03
N SER A 451 17.78 -19.82 3.09
CA SER A 451 19.14 -19.68 2.57
C SER A 451 19.43 -18.34 1.88
N GLN A 452 18.39 -17.60 1.48
CA GLN A 452 18.55 -16.25 0.92
C GLN A 452 19.32 -15.31 1.85
N TYR A 453 19.31 -15.57 3.13
CA TYR A 453 19.93 -14.73 4.16
C TYR A 453 21.21 -15.31 4.75
N ASP A 454 21.71 -16.40 4.21
CA ASP A 454 22.97 -17.00 4.65
C ASP A 454 24.16 -16.12 4.26
N ILE A 455 25.16 -16.02 5.12
CA ILE A 455 26.43 -15.33 4.85
C ILE A 455 27.60 -16.29 5.09
N GLY A 456 28.25 -16.71 4.01
CA GLY A 456 29.33 -17.67 4.07
C GLY A 456 28.90 -18.99 4.70
N ALA A 457 29.53 -19.38 5.81
CA ALA A 457 29.17 -20.59 6.56
C ALA A 457 28.05 -20.37 7.59
N THR A 458 27.64 -19.12 7.82
CA THR A 458 26.61 -18.80 8.82
C THR A 458 25.25 -18.85 8.19
N GLN A 459 24.37 -19.69 8.72
CA GLN A 459 23.10 -20.03 8.11
C GLN A 459 21.90 -19.66 8.98
N VAL A 460 20.80 -19.25 8.34
CA VAL A 460 19.48 -19.21 8.96
C VAL A 460 18.99 -20.65 9.14
N THR A 461 18.80 -21.07 10.39
CA THR A 461 18.58 -22.49 10.72
C THR A 461 17.14 -22.93 10.61
N SER A 462 16.17 -22.00 10.60
CA SER A 462 14.72 -22.26 10.56
C SER A 462 14.03 -21.39 9.53
N ASP A 463 12.96 -21.89 8.94
CA ASP A 463 12.06 -21.12 8.08
C ASP A 463 11.03 -20.31 8.88
N SER A 464 10.81 -20.62 10.17
CA SER A 464 9.84 -19.90 11.01
C SER A 464 10.26 -18.44 11.19
N LEU A 465 9.47 -17.51 10.61
CA LEU A 465 9.73 -16.09 10.68
C LEU A 465 9.05 -15.47 11.91
N ALA A 466 7.73 -15.57 12.02
CA ALA A 466 6.95 -14.99 13.10
C ALA A 466 5.54 -15.58 13.18
N ARG A 467 4.83 -15.25 14.27
CA ARG A 467 3.38 -15.39 14.39
C ARG A 467 2.78 -14.11 14.98
N GLU A 468 1.54 -13.79 14.58
CA GLU A 468 0.90 -12.53 14.96
C GLU A 468 -0.61 -12.73 15.14
N ILE A 469 -1.19 -11.97 16.05
CA ILE A 469 -2.65 -11.87 16.22
C ILE A 469 -2.99 -10.39 16.29
N ASP A 470 -3.98 -9.98 15.47
CA ASP A 470 -4.49 -8.62 15.41
C ASP A 470 -5.96 -8.58 15.78
N LEU A 471 -6.36 -7.56 16.51
CA LEU A 471 -7.74 -7.16 16.74
C LEU A 471 -7.94 -5.79 16.10
N VAL A 472 -8.87 -5.70 15.15
CA VAL A 472 -9.11 -4.48 14.36
C VAL A 472 -10.59 -4.10 14.47
N ALA A 473 -10.85 -2.81 14.67
CA ALA A 473 -12.19 -2.22 14.63
C ALA A 473 -12.21 -1.10 13.59
N GLU A 474 -13.17 -1.16 12.66
CA GLU A 474 -13.43 -0.16 11.62
C GLU A 474 -14.82 0.40 11.85
N TRP A 475 -14.94 1.69 12.15
CA TRP A 475 -16.19 2.36 12.47
C TRP A 475 -16.42 3.59 11.57
N ALA A 476 -17.49 3.55 10.79
CA ALA A 476 -18.00 4.69 10.02
C ALA A 476 -18.90 5.53 10.95
N ILE A 477 -18.31 6.43 11.75
CA ILE A 477 -19.02 7.25 12.74
C ILE A 477 -20.13 8.08 12.08
N THR A 478 -19.80 8.66 10.92
CA THR A 478 -20.74 9.32 10.01
C THR A 478 -20.32 9.02 8.58
N GLU A 479 -21.06 9.48 7.59
CA GLU A 479 -20.67 9.37 6.18
C GLU A 479 -19.29 9.99 5.90
N ASN A 480 -18.87 10.95 6.72
CA ASN A 480 -17.65 11.73 6.52
C ASN A 480 -16.56 11.46 7.55
N VAL A 481 -16.87 10.77 8.63
CA VAL A 481 -15.91 10.51 9.69
C VAL A 481 -15.79 9.01 9.91
N SER A 482 -14.62 8.48 9.69
CA SER A 482 -14.29 7.09 10.00
C SER A 482 -13.18 6.99 11.04
N LEU A 483 -13.25 5.97 11.87
CA LEU A 483 -12.25 5.62 12.86
C LEU A 483 -11.84 4.17 12.63
N ALA A 484 -10.53 3.93 12.61
CA ALA A 484 -9.97 2.59 12.68
C ALA A 484 -9.09 2.49 13.94
N ALA A 485 -9.16 1.35 14.62
CA ALA A 485 -8.29 1.05 15.75
C ALA A 485 -7.80 -0.39 15.65
N ALA A 486 -6.51 -0.60 15.89
CA ALA A 486 -5.93 -1.93 15.93
C ALA A 486 -5.08 -2.14 17.18
N ALA A 487 -5.08 -3.37 17.65
CA ALA A 487 -4.16 -3.87 18.66
C ALA A 487 -3.57 -5.18 18.16
N ALA A 488 -2.26 -5.25 18.09
CA ALA A 488 -1.55 -6.40 17.57
C ALA A 488 -0.50 -6.92 18.54
N VAL A 489 -0.24 -8.21 18.47
CA VAL A 489 0.81 -8.89 19.23
C VAL A 489 1.53 -9.89 18.33
N ALA A 490 2.86 -9.84 18.32
CA ALA A 490 3.68 -10.74 17.53
C ALA A 490 4.81 -11.38 18.35
N GLU A 491 5.18 -12.59 17.94
CA GLU A 491 6.34 -13.31 18.48
C GLU A 491 7.26 -13.73 17.33
N SER A 492 8.56 -13.55 17.52
CA SER A 492 9.55 -13.92 16.52
C SER A 492 9.74 -15.43 16.43
N GLY A 493 9.82 -15.93 15.21
CA GLY A 493 10.32 -17.27 14.91
C GLY A 493 11.84 -17.35 15.03
N ARG A 494 12.38 -18.58 15.07
CA ARG A 494 13.83 -18.79 15.11
C ARG A 494 14.53 -18.24 13.87
N GLY A 495 13.92 -18.41 12.69
CA GLY A 495 14.53 -17.93 11.45
C GLY A 495 14.72 -16.42 11.42
N TYR A 496 13.79 -15.64 12.00
CA TYR A 496 13.96 -14.19 12.08
C TYR A 496 15.04 -13.79 13.09
N ARG A 497 15.16 -14.49 14.20
CA ARG A 497 16.25 -14.25 15.15
C ARG A 497 17.62 -14.58 14.55
N ASP A 498 17.72 -15.71 13.84
CA ASP A 498 18.95 -16.06 13.10
C ASP A 498 19.29 -14.96 12.07
N TYR A 499 18.28 -14.44 11.34
CA TYR A 499 18.45 -13.33 10.41
C TYR A 499 18.98 -12.06 11.10
N LEU A 500 18.39 -11.66 12.22
CA LEU A 500 18.85 -10.49 12.98
C LEU A 500 20.30 -10.68 13.50
N GLU A 501 20.66 -11.88 13.91
CA GLU A 501 22.01 -12.20 14.36
C GLU A 501 23.02 -12.08 13.23
N ILE A 502 22.69 -12.65 12.06
CA ILE A 502 23.60 -12.74 10.91
C ILE A 502 23.70 -11.41 10.17
N GLN A 503 22.55 -10.81 9.86
CA GLN A 503 22.45 -9.67 8.94
C GLN A 503 22.48 -8.31 9.65
N LYS A 504 22.23 -8.28 10.95
CA LYS A 504 22.04 -7.05 11.72
C LYS A 504 22.99 -6.94 12.93
N GLY A 505 24.07 -7.70 12.92
CA GLY A 505 25.18 -7.51 13.86
C GLY A 505 24.86 -7.90 15.30
N GLY A 506 24.19 -9.04 15.52
CA GLY A 506 23.98 -9.59 16.86
C GLY A 506 22.68 -9.17 17.53
N LEU A 507 21.70 -8.67 16.78
CA LEU A 507 20.40 -8.29 17.34
C LEU A 507 19.46 -9.47 17.59
N GLY A 508 19.81 -10.67 17.18
CA GLY A 508 18.99 -11.89 17.30
C GLY A 508 18.87 -12.47 18.72
N GLN A 509 19.64 -11.93 19.68
CA GLN A 509 19.58 -12.36 21.08
C GLN A 509 18.29 -11.95 21.80
N ASN A 510 17.62 -10.93 21.29
CA ASN A 510 16.35 -10.46 21.86
C ASN A 510 15.20 -11.33 21.39
N ASN A 511 14.25 -11.60 22.28
CA ASN A 511 13.06 -12.39 21.99
C ASN A 511 11.88 -11.92 22.86
N GLU A 512 11.69 -10.61 22.90
CA GLU A 512 10.55 -10.01 23.57
C GLU A 512 9.30 -10.15 22.71
N THR A 513 8.14 -10.17 23.33
CA THR A 513 6.88 -10.03 22.62
C THR A 513 6.74 -8.60 22.11
N TRP A 514 6.43 -8.45 20.82
CA TRP A 514 6.19 -7.14 20.20
C TRP A 514 4.70 -6.82 20.20
N TRP A 515 4.36 -5.63 20.68
CA TRP A 515 2.99 -5.13 20.72
C TRP A 515 2.86 -3.89 19.83
N LEU A 516 1.71 -3.70 19.23
CA LEU A 516 1.34 -2.48 18.53
C LEU A 516 -0.08 -2.09 18.94
N GLY A 517 -0.28 -0.82 19.23
CA GLY A 517 -1.59 -0.19 19.33
C GLY A 517 -1.64 0.98 18.40
N GLU A 518 -2.70 1.09 17.62
CA GLU A 518 -2.92 2.22 16.72
C GLU A 518 -4.38 2.66 16.71
N THR A 519 -4.58 3.93 16.42
CA THR A 519 -5.90 4.52 16.21
C THR A 519 -5.78 5.59 15.14
N SER A 520 -6.64 5.53 14.14
CA SER A 520 -6.68 6.47 13.03
C SER A 520 -8.08 7.05 12.89
N ILE A 521 -8.19 8.37 12.78
CA ILE A 521 -9.42 9.06 12.40
C ILE A 521 -9.23 9.72 11.05
N ILE A 522 -10.18 9.53 10.15
CA ILE A 522 -10.19 10.14 8.82
C ILE A 522 -11.48 10.92 8.66
N VAL A 523 -11.36 12.13 8.13
CA VAL A 523 -12.46 13.05 7.87
C VAL A 523 -12.44 13.42 6.39
N LYS A 524 -13.62 13.38 5.74
CA LYS A 524 -13.80 13.70 4.31
C LYS A 524 -14.92 14.72 4.14
N PHE A 525 -14.72 15.72 3.30
CA PHE A 525 -15.71 16.75 2.95
C PHE A 525 -15.72 17.02 1.46
#